data_91879bae032e50d4c31f70b7ba5b1aea
#
_entry.id   91879bae032e50d4c31f70b7ba5b1aea
#
_cell.length_a   1.000
_cell.length_b   1.000
_cell.length_c   1.000
_cell.angle_alpha   90.00
_cell.angle_beta   90.00
_cell.angle_gamma   90.00
#
_symmetry.space_group_name_H-M   'P 1'
#
loop_
_entity.id
_entity.type
_entity.pdbx_description
1 polymer ?
#
loop_
_entity_poly.entity_id
_entity_poly.type
_entity_poly.pdbx_seq_one_letter_code
_entity_poly.pdbx_strand_id
1 'polypeptide(L)'
;MDFKNSDIPHVFLHTGDAFIGVRPTIVSTVLGSCVSISMFSSQLKQGAICHAFLPSRKEIDPDKQVSVQICRYVDTAVDYLLECMIRIGAKQSKLEVKIFGGSSGLTASHVRAPNLFSVGDRNVKTALKCLKEKGLHPKAMDVGGNVGRKILFATHSGDIWLKRLDKQTLLKNNLSPHG
;
A
#
# COMPACT_ATOMS: atom_id res chain seq x y z
N MET A 1 7.96 -19.70 -4.79
CA MET A 1 6.84 -19.94 -5.72
C MET A 1 7.08 -19.08 -6.96
N ASP A 2 7.14 -19.70 -8.10
CA ASP A 2 7.40 -19.02 -9.35
C ASP A 2 6.04 -18.67 -9.98
N PHE A 3 5.58 -17.42 -9.78
CA PHE A 3 4.29 -16.95 -10.33
C PHE A 3 4.35 -16.73 -11.85
N LYS A 4 5.54 -16.89 -12.48
CA LYS A 4 5.71 -16.69 -13.92
C LYS A 4 5.00 -17.73 -14.78
N ASN A 5 4.60 -18.86 -14.20
CA ASN A 5 3.92 -19.96 -14.88
C ASN A 5 2.45 -20.15 -14.44
N SER A 6 1.85 -19.20 -13.75
CA SER A 6 0.44 -19.28 -13.39
C SER A 6 -0.41 -18.50 -14.41
N ASP A 7 -1.54 -19.07 -14.83
CA ASP A 7 -2.55 -18.41 -15.68
C ASP A 7 -3.24 -17.22 -14.98
N ILE A 8 -2.78 -16.86 -13.76
CA ILE A 8 -3.34 -15.76 -12.98
C ILE A 8 -2.78 -14.44 -13.52
N PRO A 9 -3.63 -13.48 -13.93
CA PRO A 9 -3.20 -12.18 -14.38
C PRO A 9 -2.32 -11.43 -13.37
N HIS A 10 -1.30 -10.76 -13.87
CA HIS A 10 -0.42 -9.89 -13.10
C HIS A 10 -0.68 -8.43 -13.43
N VAL A 11 -0.82 -7.60 -12.38
CA VAL A 11 -1.00 -6.15 -12.50
C VAL A 11 0.06 -5.44 -11.68
N PHE A 12 0.67 -4.40 -12.24
CA PHE A 12 1.51 -3.48 -11.49
C PHE A 12 0.67 -2.30 -11.01
N LEU A 13 0.65 -2.06 -9.70
CA LEU A 13 -0.09 -0.98 -9.07
C LEU A 13 0.81 0.26 -8.96
N HIS A 14 0.43 1.32 -9.66
CA HIS A 14 1.15 2.59 -9.63
C HIS A 14 0.81 3.41 -8.39
N THR A 15 1.66 4.39 -8.12
CA THR A 15 1.48 5.34 -7.01
C THR A 15 0.18 6.14 -7.19
N GLY A 16 -0.64 6.17 -6.15
CA GLY A 16 -1.95 6.84 -6.15
C GLY A 16 -3.11 5.98 -6.63
N ASP A 17 -2.84 4.73 -7.01
CA ASP A 17 -3.85 3.81 -7.51
C ASP A 17 -4.39 2.85 -6.43
N ALA A 18 -5.53 2.26 -6.74
CA ALA A 18 -6.08 1.10 -6.04
C ALA A 18 -6.47 0.00 -7.04
N PHE A 19 -6.48 -1.23 -6.55
CA PHE A 19 -6.97 -2.39 -7.29
C PHE A 19 -7.98 -3.17 -6.44
N ILE A 20 -9.14 -3.44 -7.04
CA ILE A 20 -10.20 -4.25 -6.43
C ILE A 20 -10.28 -5.56 -7.19
N GLY A 21 -9.89 -6.63 -6.55
CA GLY A 21 -9.78 -7.95 -7.16
C GLY A 21 -11.10 -8.71 -7.12
N VAL A 22 -11.93 -8.54 -8.14
CA VAL A 22 -13.16 -9.33 -8.35
C VAL A 22 -12.88 -10.69 -8.99
N ARG A 23 -11.67 -10.89 -9.51
CA ARG A 23 -11.15 -12.17 -10.07
C ARG A 23 -9.77 -12.43 -9.49
N PRO A 24 -9.30 -13.70 -9.46
CA PRO A 24 -7.93 -14.01 -9.08
C PRO A 24 -6.92 -13.18 -9.87
N THR A 25 -6.11 -12.38 -9.17
CA THR A 25 -5.10 -11.51 -9.77
C THR A 25 -3.92 -11.38 -8.79
N ILE A 26 -2.71 -11.35 -9.32
CA ILE A 26 -1.52 -10.98 -8.53
C ILE A 26 -1.23 -9.50 -8.78
N VAL A 27 -1.28 -8.71 -7.73
CA VAL A 27 -0.99 -7.27 -7.78
C VAL A 27 0.39 -7.03 -7.19
N SER A 28 1.27 -6.39 -7.95
CA SER A 28 2.63 -6.06 -7.48
C SER A 28 2.82 -4.55 -7.38
N THR A 29 3.60 -4.13 -6.39
CA THR A 29 4.02 -2.72 -6.28
C THR A 29 5.35 -2.60 -5.54
N VAL A 30 6.00 -1.44 -5.67
CA VAL A 30 7.26 -1.10 -5.01
C VAL A 30 7.04 0.10 -4.11
N LEU A 31 7.41 -0.03 -2.85
CA LEU A 31 7.15 0.94 -1.79
C LEU A 31 8.47 1.47 -1.22
N GLY A 32 8.59 2.77 -1.15
CA GLY A 32 9.58 3.49 -0.34
C GLY A 32 8.86 4.15 0.85
N SER A 33 8.75 5.48 0.84
CA SER A 33 8.00 6.26 1.83
C SER A 33 6.47 6.11 1.68
N CYS A 34 6.00 5.62 0.55
CA CYS A 34 4.60 5.28 0.32
C CYS A 34 4.16 4.12 1.21
N VAL A 35 2.85 4.00 1.43
CA VAL A 35 2.25 2.85 2.10
C VAL A 35 1.26 2.15 1.19
N SER A 36 1.20 0.84 1.33
CA SER A 36 0.16 -0.01 0.74
C SER A 36 -0.66 -0.63 1.85
N ILE A 37 -1.97 -0.53 1.71
CA ILE A 37 -2.95 -1.17 2.60
C ILE A 37 -3.71 -2.18 1.76
N SER A 38 -3.79 -3.41 2.23
CA SER A 38 -4.64 -4.43 1.64
C SER A 38 -5.78 -4.80 2.58
N MET A 39 -6.94 -5.07 2.00
CA MET A 39 -8.12 -5.60 2.68
C MET A 39 -8.56 -6.87 1.96
N PHE A 40 -8.80 -7.95 2.69
CA PHE A 40 -9.18 -9.24 2.13
C PHE A 40 -10.38 -9.83 2.87
N SER A 41 -11.35 -10.35 2.13
CA SER A 41 -12.47 -11.12 2.64
C SER A 41 -12.28 -12.60 2.30
N SER A 42 -12.03 -13.43 3.32
CA SER A 42 -11.90 -14.89 3.15
C SER A 42 -13.22 -15.53 2.72
N GLN A 43 -14.35 -14.95 3.10
CA GLN A 43 -15.69 -15.41 2.71
C GLN A 43 -15.94 -15.22 1.21
N LEU A 44 -15.56 -14.06 0.65
CA LEU A 44 -15.74 -13.76 -0.76
C LEU A 44 -14.58 -14.24 -1.63
N LYS A 45 -13.43 -14.58 -1.02
CA LYS A 45 -12.14 -14.81 -1.70
C LYS A 45 -11.78 -13.64 -2.62
N GLN A 46 -11.99 -12.43 -2.12
CA GLN A 46 -11.73 -11.18 -2.84
C GLN A 46 -10.96 -10.22 -1.96
N GLY A 47 -10.05 -9.48 -2.57
CA GLY A 47 -9.23 -8.50 -1.87
C GLY A 47 -9.01 -7.24 -2.67
N ALA A 48 -8.74 -6.17 -1.95
CA ALA A 48 -8.41 -4.86 -2.46
C ALA A 48 -7.06 -4.39 -1.92
N ILE A 49 -6.36 -3.55 -2.68
CA ILE A 49 -5.05 -3.00 -2.30
C ILE A 49 -4.90 -1.60 -2.86
N CYS A 50 -4.19 -0.70 -2.14
CA CYS A 50 -3.85 0.63 -2.62
C CYS A 50 -2.34 0.92 -2.53
N HIS A 51 -1.91 2.00 -3.22
CA HIS A 51 -0.57 2.56 -3.13
C HIS A 51 -0.67 4.06 -2.84
N ALA A 52 -0.72 4.44 -1.56
CA ALA A 52 -0.86 5.83 -1.12
C ALA A 52 0.50 6.46 -0.77
N PHE A 53 0.67 7.77 -1.04
CA PHE A 53 1.98 8.41 -0.92
C PHE A 53 2.01 9.69 -0.05
N LEU A 54 0.86 10.26 0.30
CA LEU A 54 0.74 11.40 1.21
C LEU A 54 -0.13 11.02 2.41
N PRO A 55 0.14 11.57 3.61
CA PRO A 55 -0.55 11.10 4.82
C PRO A 55 -2.04 11.45 4.84
N SER A 56 -2.40 12.72 4.88
CA SER A 56 -3.78 13.16 5.04
C SER A 56 -4.13 14.29 4.07
N ARG A 57 -5.28 14.15 3.42
CA ARG A 57 -5.82 15.21 2.58
C ARG A 57 -6.11 16.48 3.38
N LYS A 58 -6.73 16.31 4.54
CA LYS A 58 -7.10 17.45 5.41
C LYS A 58 -5.90 18.26 5.88
N GLU A 59 -4.74 17.61 6.06
CA GLU A 59 -3.52 18.27 6.51
C GLU A 59 -2.74 18.97 5.38
N ILE A 60 -2.84 18.44 4.14
CA ILE A 60 -1.99 18.89 3.02
C ILE A 60 -2.74 19.79 2.05
N ASP A 61 -3.96 19.43 1.70
CA ASP A 61 -4.77 20.10 0.69
C ASP A 61 -6.23 20.29 1.16
N PRO A 62 -6.49 21.03 2.26
CA PRO A 62 -7.84 21.13 2.84
C PRO A 62 -8.87 21.73 1.87
N ASP A 63 -8.45 22.66 1.01
CA ASP A 63 -9.32 23.40 0.11
C ASP A 63 -9.42 22.84 -1.32
N LYS A 64 -8.62 21.83 -1.67
CA LYS A 64 -8.68 21.24 -3.00
C LYS A 64 -9.86 20.30 -3.14
N GLN A 65 -10.62 20.47 -4.22
CA GLN A 65 -11.62 19.52 -4.67
C GLN A 65 -10.99 18.13 -4.93
N VAL A 66 -11.82 17.10 -4.89
CA VAL A 66 -11.39 15.68 -5.01
C VAL A 66 -10.32 15.48 -6.07
N SER A 67 -9.16 15.01 -5.67
CA SER A 67 -8.08 14.63 -6.57
C SER A 67 -8.56 13.54 -7.53
N VAL A 68 -8.11 13.60 -8.79
CA VAL A 68 -8.31 12.52 -9.76
C VAL A 68 -7.74 11.17 -9.27
N GLN A 69 -6.70 11.23 -8.42
CA GLN A 69 -6.11 10.05 -7.79
C GLN A 69 -6.69 9.84 -6.38
N ILE A 70 -7.65 8.94 -6.28
CA ILE A 70 -8.38 8.66 -5.03
C ILE A 70 -7.49 8.14 -3.90
N CYS A 71 -6.40 7.41 -4.23
CA CYS A 71 -5.44 6.89 -3.28
C CYS A 71 -4.16 7.76 -3.16
N ARG A 72 -4.23 9.05 -3.52
CA ARG A 72 -3.17 10.01 -3.27
C ARG A 72 -2.84 10.12 -1.78
N TYR A 73 -3.86 10.18 -0.94
CA TYR A 73 -3.75 10.32 0.51
C TYR A 73 -4.15 9.03 1.21
N VAL A 74 -3.44 8.72 2.29
CA VAL A 74 -3.67 7.48 3.08
C VAL A 74 -5.07 7.45 3.71
N ASP A 75 -5.55 8.59 4.24
CA ASP A 75 -6.88 8.69 4.84
C ASP A 75 -7.98 8.38 3.82
N THR A 76 -7.95 9.01 2.64
CA THR A 76 -8.93 8.76 1.59
C THR A 76 -8.80 7.36 0.98
N ALA A 77 -7.58 6.80 0.92
CA ALA A 77 -7.35 5.45 0.43
C ALA A 77 -7.97 4.38 1.35
N VAL A 78 -7.86 4.55 2.68
CA VAL A 78 -8.51 3.66 3.66
C VAL A 78 -10.02 3.68 3.50
N ASP A 79 -10.62 4.89 3.39
CA ASP A 79 -12.06 5.06 3.18
C ASP A 79 -12.52 4.37 1.91
N TYR A 80 -11.81 4.62 0.81
CA TYR A 80 -12.15 4.06 -0.49
C TYR A 80 -12.07 2.53 -0.53
N LEU A 81 -10.99 1.94 -0.01
CA LEU A 81 -10.85 0.49 0.03
C LEU A 81 -11.97 -0.15 0.85
N LEU A 82 -12.27 0.41 2.03
CA LEU A 82 -13.32 -0.11 2.89
C LEU A 82 -14.69 -0.02 2.22
N GLU A 83 -14.99 1.12 1.62
CA GLU A 83 -16.25 1.31 0.87
C GLU A 83 -16.38 0.30 -0.28
N CYS A 84 -15.33 0.11 -1.07
CA CYS A 84 -15.33 -0.87 -2.15
C CYS A 84 -15.55 -2.30 -1.64
N MET A 85 -14.87 -2.70 -0.54
CA MET A 85 -15.04 -4.03 0.03
C MET A 85 -16.45 -4.26 0.57
N ILE A 86 -17.05 -3.25 1.23
CA ILE A 86 -18.45 -3.32 1.71
C ILE A 86 -19.41 -3.41 0.51
N ARG A 87 -19.19 -2.61 -0.53
CA ARG A 87 -20.05 -2.59 -1.73
C ARG A 87 -20.08 -3.94 -2.46
N ILE A 88 -19.00 -4.69 -2.47
CA ILE A 88 -18.97 -6.06 -3.02
C ILE A 88 -19.51 -7.13 -2.06
N GLY A 89 -19.99 -6.74 -0.86
CA GLY A 89 -20.66 -7.62 0.10
C GLY A 89 -19.77 -8.13 1.24
N ALA A 90 -18.55 -7.62 1.41
CA ALA A 90 -17.71 -8.01 2.52
C ALA A 90 -18.24 -7.43 3.85
N LYS A 91 -18.21 -8.22 4.91
CA LYS A 91 -18.49 -7.76 6.28
C LYS A 91 -17.24 -7.11 6.86
N GLN A 92 -17.31 -5.84 7.25
CA GLN A 92 -16.17 -5.10 7.82
C GLN A 92 -15.45 -5.86 8.94
N SER A 93 -16.21 -6.44 9.88
CA SER A 93 -15.68 -7.19 11.03
C SER A 93 -14.94 -8.49 10.66
N LYS A 94 -15.00 -8.90 9.40
CA LYS A 94 -14.34 -10.11 8.86
C LYS A 94 -13.23 -9.79 7.86
N LEU A 95 -12.92 -8.50 7.66
CA LEU A 95 -11.83 -8.09 6.79
C LEU A 95 -10.47 -8.35 7.45
N GLU A 96 -9.59 -9.00 6.71
CA GLU A 96 -8.18 -9.10 7.05
C GLU A 96 -7.44 -7.90 6.44
N VAL A 97 -6.84 -7.07 7.28
CA VAL A 97 -6.10 -5.87 6.86
C VAL A 97 -4.61 -6.10 7.04
N LYS A 98 -3.81 -5.64 6.07
CA LYS A 98 -2.34 -5.66 6.18
C LYS A 98 -1.77 -4.34 5.68
N ILE A 99 -0.62 -3.90 6.25
CA ILE A 99 0.03 -2.62 5.91
C ILE A 99 1.51 -2.84 5.61
N PHE A 100 2.01 -2.22 4.53
CA PHE A 100 3.41 -2.31 4.12
C PHE A 100 3.94 -0.95 3.66
N GLY A 101 5.24 -0.71 3.80
CA GLY A 101 5.91 0.48 3.27
C GLY A 101 6.30 1.50 4.33
N GLY A 102 6.22 2.79 3.99
CA GLY A 102 6.52 3.88 4.92
C GLY A 102 7.98 3.98 5.34
N SER A 103 8.95 3.61 4.48
CA SER A 103 10.36 3.74 4.81
C SER A 103 10.81 5.21 4.85
N SER A 104 11.72 5.54 5.77
CA SER A 104 12.31 6.88 5.92
C SER A 104 13.67 7.03 5.24
N GLY A 105 14.25 5.95 4.72
CA GLY A 105 15.67 5.87 4.33
C GLY A 105 15.98 6.21 2.87
N LEU A 106 15.01 6.54 2.03
CA LEU A 106 15.25 6.81 0.59
C LEU A 106 15.55 8.29 0.28
N THR A 107 15.41 9.20 1.23
CA THR A 107 15.82 10.59 1.07
C THR A 107 17.33 10.72 1.36
N ALA A 108 18.09 11.07 0.33
CA ALA A 108 19.55 11.23 0.35
C ALA A 108 20.06 12.45 1.14
N SER A 109 19.21 13.15 1.88
CA SER A 109 19.62 14.28 2.70
C SER A 109 20.04 13.82 4.10
N HIS A 110 21.33 13.88 4.37
CA HIS A 110 21.97 13.63 5.68
C HIS A 110 21.61 14.62 6.79
N VAL A 111 20.66 15.52 6.54
CA VAL A 111 20.18 16.49 7.52
C VAL A 111 18.85 16.01 8.07
N ARG A 112 18.88 15.14 9.07
CA ARG A 112 17.73 14.94 9.96
C ARG A 112 17.63 16.16 10.85
N ALA A 113 16.69 17.05 10.55
CA ALA A 113 16.25 17.99 11.58
C ALA A 113 15.69 17.15 12.75
N PRO A 114 16.21 17.33 13.97
CA PRO A 114 15.68 16.64 15.13
C PRO A 114 14.22 17.07 15.28
N ASN A 115 13.28 16.14 15.25
CA ASN A 115 11.82 16.28 15.45
C ASN A 115 10.92 16.34 14.20
N LEU A 116 11.40 16.17 12.96
CA LEU A 116 10.50 15.99 11.83
C LEU A 116 10.31 14.49 11.50
N PHE A 117 9.08 14.01 11.71
CA PHE A 117 8.69 12.71 11.16
C PHE A 117 8.82 12.72 9.64
N SER A 118 9.45 11.69 9.08
CA SER A 118 9.52 11.54 7.62
C SER A 118 8.11 11.37 7.02
N VAL A 119 7.97 11.59 5.72
CA VAL A 119 6.71 11.32 5.00
C VAL A 119 6.27 9.86 5.23
N GLY A 120 7.23 8.92 5.21
CA GLY A 120 6.95 7.51 5.49
C GLY A 120 6.36 7.28 6.87
N ASP A 121 6.95 7.86 7.92
CA ASP A 121 6.43 7.75 9.29
C ASP A 121 5.02 8.35 9.41
N ARG A 122 4.79 9.50 8.78
CA ARG A 122 3.47 10.15 8.76
C ARG A 122 2.43 9.29 8.04
N ASN A 123 2.80 8.70 6.90
CA ASN A 123 1.92 7.79 6.15
C ASN A 123 1.50 6.58 7.01
N VAL A 124 2.46 5.94 7.69
CA VAL A 124 2.18 4.81 8.59
C VAL A 124 1.29 5.23 9.75
N LYS A 125 1.62 6.35 10.42
CA LYS A 125 0.81 6.87 11.54
C LYS A 125 -0.62 7.16 11.12
N THR A 126 -0.81 7.79 9.96
CA THR A 126 -2.15 8.07 9.41
C THR A 126 -2.91 6.79 9.10
N ALA A 127 -2.26 5.79 8.47
CA ALA A 127 -2.89 4.50 8.17
C ALA A 127 -3.41 3.82 9.44
N LEU A 128 -2.56 3.73 10.47
CA LEU A 128 -2.93 3.11 11.75
C LEU A 128 -4.05 3.86 12.46
N LYS A 129 -4.02 5.19 12.44
CA LYS A 129 -5.07 6.04 13.02
C LYS A 129 -6.40 5.80 12.31
N CYS A 130 -6.44 5.91 10.97
CA CYS A 130 -7.68 5.75 10.19
C CYS A 130 -8.28 4.34 10.34
N LEU A 131 -7.44 3.30 10.34
CA LEU A 131 -7.91 1.93 10.56
C LEU A 131 -8.50 1.75 11.97
N LYS A 132 -7.81 2.27 12.99
CA LYS A 132 -8.30 2.21 14.39
C LYS A 132 -9.65 2.92 14.55
N GLU A 133 -9.81 4.11 13.97
CA GLU A 133 -11.07 4.87 13.99
C GLU A 133 -12.24 4.11 13.36
N LYS A 134 -11.93 3.19 12.44
CA LYS A 134 -12.93 2.30 11.80
C LYS A 134 -13.07 0.94 12.50
N GLY A 135 -12.41 0.73 13.62
CA GLY A 135 -12.41 -0.55 14.32
C GLY A 135 -11.70 -1.69 13.56
N LEU A 136 -10.80 -1.33 12.64
CA LEU A 136 -9.98 -2.27 11.87
C LEU A 136 -8.59 -2.38 12.48
N HIS A 137 -8.09 -3.60 12.62
CA HIS A 137 -6.77 -3.88 13.17
C HIS A 137 -5.92 -4.64 12.14
N PRO A 138 -4.71 -4.17 11.83
CA PRO A 138 -3.82 -4.89 10.92
C PRO A 138 -3.46 -6.27 11.45
N LYS A 139 -3.68 -7.33 10.67
CA LYS A 139 -3.27 -8.70 10.94
C LYS A 139 -1.77 -8.90 10.73
N ALA A 140 -1.19 -8.15 9.80
CA ALA A 140 0.24 -8.17 9.51
C ALA A 140 0.73 -6.79 9.05
N MET A 141 1.98 -6.47 9.43
CA MET A 141 2.62 -5.21 9.06
C MET A 141 4.12 -5.42 8.80
N ASP A 142 4.64 -4.77 7.76
CA ASP A 142 6.07 -4.52 7.58
C ASP A 142 6.23 -3.06 7.13
N VAL A 143 6.45 -2.17 8.11
CA VAL A 143 6.41 -0.72 7.92
C VAL A 143 7.63 -0.02 8.53
N GLY A 144 7.90 1.22 8.05
CA GLY A 144 9.00 2.02 8.56
C GLY A 144 10.37 1.53 8.11
N GLY A 145 11.40 1.84 8.91
CA GLY A 145 12.78 1.49 8.61
C GLY A 145 13.36 2.29 7.44
N ASN A 146 14.47 1.81 6.87
CA ASN A 146 15.26 2.54 5.87
C ASN A 146 15.40 1.83 4.51
N VAL A 147 14.67 0.74 4.29
CA VAL A 147 14.72 -0.03 3.04
C VAL A 147 13.36 -0.05 2.35
N GLY A 148 13.39 -0.02 1.02
CA GLY A 148 12.20 -0.20 0.19
C GLY A 148 11.67 -1.63 0.23
N ARG A 149 10.47 -1.82 -0.30
CA ARG A 149 9.82 -3.13 -0.37
C ARG A 149 9.18 -3.34 -1.73
N LYS A 150 9.34 -4.53 -2.29
CA LYS A 150 8.48 -5.02 -3.36
C LYS A 150 7.50 -6.01 -2.74
N ILE A 151 6.22 -5.81 -2.99
CA ILE A 151 5.17 -6.73 -2.53
C ILE A 151 4.42 -7.30 -3.72
N LEU A 152 3.95 -8.55 -3.55
CA LEU A 152 2.98 -9.19 -4.43
C LEU A 152 1.79 -9.60 -3.57
N PHE A 153 0.60 -9.19 -3.97
CA PHE A 153 -0.65 -9.48 -3.29
C PHE A 153 -1.53 -10.37 -4.16
N ALA A 154 -1.91 -11.54 -3.66
CA ALA A 154 -2.88 -12.42 -4.30
C ALA A 154 -4.30 -12.03 -3.84
N THR A 155 -5.10 -11.49 -4.74
CA THR A 155 -6.43 -10.96 -4.41
C THR A 155 -7.42 -12.04 -3.96
N HIS A 156 -7.22 -13.29 -4.37
CA HIS A 156 -8.11 -14.42 -4.10
C HIS A 156 -7.80 -15.20 -2.81
N SER A 157 -6.60 -15.03 -2.26
CA SER A 157 -6.17 -15.70 -1.01
C SER A 157 -5.82 -14.73 0.12
N GLY A 158 -5.59 -13.44 -0.22
CA GLY A 158 -5.13 -12.44 0.74
C GLY A 158 -3.64 -12.56 1.08
N ASP A 159 -2.91 -13.50 0.47
CA ASP A 159 -1.48 -13.67 0.70
C ASP A 159 -0.67 -12.52 0.16
N ILE A 160 0.39 -12.17 0.91
CA ILE A 160 1.36 -11.17 0.47
C ILE A 160 2.77 -11.75 0.61
N TRP A 161 3.50 -11.70 -0.50
CA TRP A 161 4.93 -11.96 -0.53
C TRP A 161 5.68 -10.64 -0.57
N LEU A 162 6.67 -10.51 0.29
CA LEU A 162 7.45 -9.31 0.45
C LEU A 162 8.93 -9.59 0.22
N LYS A 163 9.55 -8.74 -0.60
CA LYS A 163 11.01 -8.67 -0.76
C LYS A 163 11.48 -7.28 -0.32
N ARG A 164 12.39 -7.21 0.66
CA ARG A 164 13.08 -5.96 1.02
C ARG A 164 14.11 -5.62 -0.03
N LEU A 165 14.17 -4.34 -0.41
CA LEU A 165 15.03 -3.82 -1.47
C LEU A 165 16.14 -3.00 -0.81
N ASP A 166 17.37 -3.52 -0.83
CA ASP A 166 18.54 -2.74 -0.42
C ASP A 166 18.91 -1.68 -1.48
N LYS A 167 19.80 -0.74 -1.10
CA LYS A 167 20.25 0.32 -2.01
C LYS A 167 20.92 -0.23 -3.28
N GLN A 168 21.59 -1.39 -3.20
CA GLN A 168 22.28 -1.99 -4.35
C GLN A 168 21.28 -2.58 -5.34
N THR A 169 20.19 -3.18 -4.87
CA THR A 169 19.12 -3.73 -5.73
C THR A 169 18.38 -2.63 -6.48
N LEU A 170 18.15 -1.46 -5.85
CA LEU A 170 17.51 -0.31 -6.50
C LEU A 170 18.38 0.30 -7.61
N LEU A 171 19.70 0.39 -7.40
CA LEU A 171 20.62 0.91 -8.40
C LEU A 171 20.76 -0.02 -9.62
N LYS A 172 20.75 -1.34 -9.41
CA LYS A 172 20.83 -2.33 -10.52
C LYS A 172 19.60 -2.30 -11.43
N ASN A 173 18.40 -2.07 -10.86
CA ASN A 173 17.16 -2.00 -11.64
C ASN A 173 17.01 -0.71 -12.46
N ASN A 174 17.74 0.36 -12.10
CA ASN A 174 17.76 1.61 -12.86
C ASN A 174 18.82 1.62 -13.99
N LEU A 175 19.68 0.60 -14.08
CA LEU A 175 20.75 0.50 -15.08
C LEU A 175 20.46 -0.51 -16.20
N SER A 176 19.28 -1.12 -16.24
CA SER A 176 18.86 -1.95 -17.37
C SER A 176 18.38 -1.04 -18.50
N PRO A 177 19.09 -0.90 -19.63
CA PRO A 177 18.59 -0.18 -20.77
C PRO A 177 17.38 -0.91 -21.34
N HIS A 178 16.35 -0.16 -21.65
CA HIS A 178 15.27 -0.64 -22.49
C HIS A 178 15.85 -1.04 -23.86
N GLY A 179 15.99 -2.33 -24.08
CA GLY A 179 16.19 -2.92 -25.38
C GLY A 179 14.85 -3.33 -25.97
#